data_b84f55f9b7001745f27020ecace2dbc6
#
_entry.id   b84f55f9b7001745f27020ecace2dbc6
#
_cell.length_a   1.000
_cell.length_b   1.000
_cell.length_c   1.000
_cell.angle_alpha   90.00
_cell.angle_beta   90.00
_cell.angle_gamma   90.00
#
_symmetry.space_group_name_H-M   'P 1'
#
loop_
_entity.id
_entity.type
_entity.pdbx_description
1 polymer ?
#
loop_
_entity_poly.entity_id
_entity_poly.type
_entity_poly.pdbx_seq_one_letter_code
_entity_poly.pdbx_strand_id
1 'polypeptide(L)'
;MSVKIESLLPQLAAGAAHTHALGFQFEALDGEAVILRVPYRADLVGDPDTGVLAGGLVTAMLDHVGGLAVWVALGEFRPIATLDLRVDYMRAAEPGRDLLARARCFRLTHSIGFVRAWAFEQDPDDPVAAAQGAYIINSDGERGAGANLKPDGARSGARS
;
A
#
# COMPACT_ATOMS: atom_id res chain seq x y z
N MET A 1 22.76 -17.35 0.32
CA MET A 1 22.63 -16.14 -0.53
C MET A 1 21.40 -15.38 -0.05
N SER A 2 21.57 -14.16 0.43
CA SER A 2 20.42 -13.30 0.77
C SER A 2 19.76 -12.83 -0.52
N VAL A 3 18.46 -13.11 -0.66
CA VAL A 3 17.67 -12.61 -1.80
C VAL A 3 17.51 -11.10 -1.62
N LYS A 4 17.90 -10.31 -2.62
CA LYS A 4 17.74 -8.85 -2.57
C LYS A 4 16.25 -8.51 -2.63
N ILE A 5 15.81 -7.59 -1.80
CA ILE A 5 14.40 -7.18 -1.71
C ILE A 5 13.86 -6.70 -3.06
N GLU A 6 14.69 -6.04 -3.86
CA GLU A 6 14.32 -5.53 -5.17
C GLU A 6 13.82 -6.62 -6.11
N SER A 7 14.41 -7.83 -6.02
CA SER A 7 13.98 -8.97 -6.85
C SER A 7 12.64 -9.56 -6.43
N LEU A 8 12.16 -9.24 -5.24
CA LEU A 8 10.86 -9.68 -4.70
C LEU A 8 9.73 -8.68 -4.97
N LEU A 9 10.04 -7.44 -5.34
CA LEU A 9 9.02 -6.39 -5.53
C LEU A 9 7.87 -6.78 -6.47
N PRO A 10 8.10 -7.46 -7.62
CA PRO A 10 7.00 -7.88 -8.49
C PRO A 10 6.03 -8.84 -7.79
N GLN A 11 6.53 -9.74 -6.95
CA GLN A 11 5.69 -10.67 -6.18
C GLN A 11 4.99 -9.98 -5.02
N LEU A 12 5.68 -9.07 -4.33
CA LEU A 12 5.13 -8.32 -3.20
C LEU A 12 4.06 -7.32 -3.64
N ALA A 13 4.18 -6.75 -4.84
CA ALA A 13 3.20 -5.81 -5.39
C ALA A 13 1.80 -6.43 -5.53
N ALA A 14 1.70 -7.69 -5.95
CA ALA A 14 0.45 -8.39 -6.22
C ALA A 14 0.22 -9.63 -5.34
N GLY A 15 1.07 -9.89 -4.36
CA GLY A 15 1.11 -11.16 -3.64
C GLY A 15 -0.04 -11.40 -2.66
N ALA A 16 -0.66 -10.35 -2.12
CA ALA A 16 -1.84 -10.46 -1.28
C ALA A 16 -3.12 -10.57 -2.13
N ALA A 17 -4.13 -11.31 -1.63
CA ALA A 17 -5.41 -11.45 -2.32
C ALA A 17 -6.05 -10.09 -2.67
N HIS A 18 -5.96 -9.12 -1.75
CA HIS A 18 -6.48 -7.76 -1.95
C HIS A 18 -5.76 -7.04 -3.09
N THR A 19 -4.43 -6.97 -3.07
CA THR A 19 -3.64 -6.29 -4.10
C THR A 19 -3.74 -6.97 -5.46
N HIS A 20 -3.84 -8.29 -5.46
CA HIS A 20 -4.12 -9.08 -6.68
C HIS A 20 -5.48 -8.73 -7.28
N ALA A 21 -6.54 -8.70 -6.46
CA ALA A 21 -7.90 -8.34 -6.91
C ALA A 21 -7.97 -6.92 -7.47
N LEU A 22 -7.24 -5.97 -6.88
CA LEU A 22 -7.15 -4.60 -7.38
C LEU A 22 -6.26 -4.46 -8.63
N GLY A 23 -5.48 -5.50 -8.97
CA GLY A 23 -4.64 -5.51 -10.18
C GLY A 23 -3.36 -4.69 -10.04
N PHE A 24 -2.82 -4.55 -8.83
CA PHE A 24 -1.57 -3.84 -8.61
C PHE A 24 -0.41 -4.58 -9.26
N GLN A 25 0.44 -3.84 -9.94
CA GLN A 25 1.61 -4.35 -10.65
C GLN A 25 2.84 -3.53 -10.26
N PHE A 26 3.96 -4.20 -10.11
CA PHE A 26 5.25 -3.52 -10.00
C PHE A 26 5.61 -2.94 -11.37
N GLU A 27 5.88 -1.64 -11.42
CA GLU A 27 6.27 -0.94 -12.66
C GLU A 27 7.78 -0.75 -12.74
N ALA A 28 8.35 -0.14 -11.71
CA ALA A 28 9.78 0.19 -11.71
C ALA A 28 10.31 0.52 -10.31
N LEU A 29 11.62 0.50 -10.20
CA LEU A 29 12.40 1.11 -9.14
C LEU A 29 13.18 2.29 -9.73
N ASP A 30 12.94 3.50 -9.19
CA ASP A 30 13.63 4.72 -9.59
C ASP A 30 14.47 5.21 -8.40
N GLY A 31 15.75 4.82 -8.40
CA GLY A 31 16.62 4.97 -7.24
C GLY A 31 16.06 4.18 -6.05
N GLU A 32 15.67 4.88 -4.97
CA GLU A 32 15.03 4.29 -3.79
C GLU A 32 13.49 4.36 -3.85
N ALA A 33 12.92 4.93 -4.90
CA ALA A 33 11.49 5.05 -5.05
C ALA A 33 10.89 3.86 -5.77
N VAL A 34 9.82 3.29 -5.20
CA VAL A 34 9.03 2.22 -5.82
C VAL A 34 7.91 2.84 -6.63
N ILE A 35 7.68 2.31 -7.82
CA ILE A 35 6.56 2.69 -8.68
C ILE A 35 5.67 1.46 -8.91
N LEU A 36 4.39 1.63 -8.60
CA LEU A 36 3.32 0.68 -8.91
C LEU A 36 2.46 1.23 -10.04
N ARG A 37 1.82 0.32 -10.77
CA ARG A 37 0.78 0.59 -11.76
C ARG A 37 -0.49 -0.17 -11.39
N VAL A 38 -1.64 0.44 -11.62
CA VAL A 38 -2.92 -0.24 -11.73
C VAL A 38 -3.52 0.06 -13.09
N PRO A 39 -3.74 -0.96 -13.95
CA PRO A 39 -4.44 -0.77 -15.21
C PRO A 39 -5.88 -0.32 -14.96
N TYR A 40 -6.36 0.62 -15.79
CA TYR A 40 -7.75 1.06 -15.72
C TYR A 40 -8.70 -0.09 -16.00
N ARG A 41 -9.69 -0.28 -15.13
CA ARG A 41 -10.75 -1.28 -15.28
C ARG A 41 -12.08 -0.71 -14.80
N ALA A 42 -13.15 -1.11 -15.45
CA ALA A 42 -14.49 -0.62 -15.12
C ALA A 42 -14.96 -0.99 -13.70
N ASP A 43 -14.51 -2.12 -13.16
CA ASP A 43 -14.82 -2.56 -11.80
C ASP A 43 -14.06 -1.80 -10.70
N LEU A 44 -13.13 -0.93 -11.08
CA LEU A 44 -12.40 -0.04 -10.18
C LEU A 44 -12.94 1.39 -10.18
N VAL A 45 -13.97 1.65 -11.00
CA VAL A 45 -14.62 2.96 -11.10
C VAL A 45 -15.48 3.22 -9.87
N GLY A 46 -15.33 4.41 -9.30
CA GLY A 46 -16.14 4.87 -8.16
C GLY A 46 -17.39 5.64 -8.56
N ASP A 47 -17.33 6.33 -9.70
CA ASP A 47 -18.44 7.09 -10.27
C ASP A 47 -18.74 6.60 -11.69
N PRO A 48 -19.78 5.78 -11.87
CA PRO A 48 -20.11 5.19 -13.16
C PRO A 48 -20.52 6.22 -14.24
N ASP A 49 -20.98 7.40 -13.84
CA ASP A 49 -21.39 8.45 -14.79
C ASP A 49 -20.18 9.15 -15.42
N THR A 50 -19.09 9.26 -14.69
CA THR A 50 -17.87 9.92 -15.16
C THR A 50 -16.75 8.96 -15.54
N GLY A 51 -16.76 7.73 -15.02
CA GLY A 51 -15.68 6.76 -15.20
C GLY A 51 -14.46 7.01 -14.32
N VAL A 52 -14.55 7.92 -13.33
CA VAL A 52 -13.47 8.23 -12.40
C VAL A 52 -13.21 7.05 -11.46
N LEU A 53 -11.94 6.68 -11.29
CA LEU A 53 -11.52 5.62 -10.37
C LEU A 53 -11.92 5.94 -8.92
N ALA A 54 -12.27 4.91 -8.16
CA ALA A 54 -12.66 5.05 -6.76
C ALA A 54 -11.51 5.62 -5.90
N GLY A 55 -11.82 6.59 -5.04
CA GLY A 55 -10.84 7.15 -4.10
C GLY A 55 -10.24 6.10 -3.17
N GLY A 56 -11.01 5.08 -2.78
CA GLY A 56 -10.52 3.95 -2.00
C GLY A 56 -9.42 3.14 -2.70
N LEU A 57 -9.47 3.01 -4.03
CA LEU A 57 -8.40 2.41 -4.83
C LEU A 57 -7.10 3.22 -4.70
N VAL A 58 -7.22 4.55 -4.84
CA VAL A 58 -6.06 5.47 -4.73
C VAL A 58 -5.42 5.34 -3.34
N THR A 59 -6.24 5.36 -2.28
CA THR A 59 -5.75 5.18 -0.89
C THR A 59 -5.06 3.83 -0.70
N ALA A 60 -5.67 2.73 -1.15
CA ALA A 60 -5.09 1.39 -1.04
C ALA A 60 -3.76 1.29 -1.78
N MET A 61 -3.66 1.93 -2.95
CA MET A 61 -2.43 1.94 -3.76
C MET A 61 -1.32 2.74 -3.08
N LEU A 62 -1.64 3.91 -2.51
CA LEU A 62 -0.68 4.77 -1.79
C LEU A 62 -0.17 4.08 -0.51
N ASP A 63 -1.04 3.39 0.22
CA ASP A 63 -0.65 2.60 1.39
C ASP A 63 0.29 1.46 1.00
N HIS A 64 -0.07 0.70 -0.03
CA HIS A 64 0.72 -0.45 -0.44
C HIS A 64 2.10 -0.06 -1.00
N VAL A 65 2.17 0.94 -1.88
CA VAL A 65 3.46 1.42 -2.42
C VAL A 65 4.35 2.00 -1.32
N GLY A 66 3.74 2.62 -0.30
CA GLY A 66 4.44 3.09 0.90
C GLY A 66 5.12 1.96 1.67
N GLY A 67 4.42 0.86 1.90
CA GLY A 67 4.97 -0.34 2.52
C GLY A 67 6.13 -0.94 1.72
N LEU A 68 5.99 -1.03 0.40
CA LEU A 68 7.08 -1.49 -0.47
C LEU A 68 8.33 -0.60 -0.38
N ALA A 69 8.14 0.73 -0.30
CA ALA A 69 9.23 1.68 -0.14
C ALA A 69 9.97 1.52 1.21
N VAL A 70 9.26 1.12 2.28
CA VAL A 70 9.90 0.79 3.56
C VAL A 70 10.77 -0.46 3.42
N TRP A 71 10.31 -1.52 2.74
CA TRP A 71 11.12 -2.71 2.52
C TRP A 71 12.36 -2.44 1.66
N VAL A 72 12.25 -1.59 0.65
CA VAL A 72 13.42 -1.15 -0.14
C VAL A 72 14.44 -0.44 0.75
N ALA A 73 13.99 0.48 1.62
CA ALA A 73 14.87 1.19 2.54
C ALA A 73 15.51 0.27 3.60
N LEU A 74 14.80 -0.79 4.02
CA LEU A 74 15.33 -1.82 4.92
C LEU A 74 16.36 -2.73 4.22
N GLY A 75 16.23 -2.93 2.91
CA GLY A 75 17.01 -3.92 2.15
C GLY A 75 16.64 -5.37 2.43
N GLU A 76 15.61 -5.61 3.23
CA GLU A 76 15.14 -6.94 3.63
C GLU A 76 13.62 -6.98 3.85
N PHE A 77 13.04 -8.17 3.76
CA PHE A 77 11.64 -8.37 4.12
C PHE A 77 11.51 -8.54 5.64
N ARG A 78 10.76 -7.63 6.28
CA ARG A 78 10.35 -7.70 7.69
C ARG A 78 8.85 -7.43 7.80
N PRO A 79 8.15 -8.01 8.78
CA PRO A 79 6.76 -7.65 9.01
C PRO A 79 6.63 -6.14 9.30
N ILE A 80 5.76 -5.48 8.55
CA ILE A 80 5.44 -4.06 8.74
C ILE A 80 3.92 -3.90 8.86
N ALA A 81 3.48 -2.82 9.51
CA ALA A 81 2.08 -2.43 9.55
C ALA A 81 1.95 -0.91 9.48
N THR A 82 0.92 -0.44 8.81
CA THR A 82 0.62 0.98 8.70
C THR A 82 0.17 1.52 10.05
N LEU A 83 0.85 2.55 10.56
CA LEU A 83 0.46 3.27 11.78
C LEU A 83 -0.40 4.47 11.45
N ASP A 84 -0.05 5.20 10.41
CA ASP A 84 -0.71 6.40 9.97
C ASP A 84 -0.55 6.56 8.46
N LEU A 85 -1.60 7.01 7.80
CA LEU A 85 -1.58 7.37 6.38
C LEU A 85 -2.52 8.56 6.17
N ARG A 86 -1.93 9.72 5.91
CA ARG A 86 -2.66 10.90 5.47
C ARG A 86 -2.62 10.96 3.94
N VAL A 87 -3.79 11.14 3.35
CA VAL A 87 -3.95 11.30 1.89
C VAL A 87 -4.63 12.64 1.61
N ASP A 88 -3.99 13.46 0.79
CA ASP A 88 -4.54 14.71 0.27
C ASP A 88 -4.92 14.49 -1.20
N TYR A 89 -6.22 14.49 -1.51
CA TYR A 89 -6.73 14.38 -2.88
C TYR A 89 -6.73 15.76 -3.53
N MET A 90 -6.11 15.88 -4.68
CA MET A 90 -5.89 17.16 -5.38
C MET A 90 -6.81 17.32 -6.58
N ARG A 91 -7.10 16.24 -7.29
CA ARG A 91 -8.00 16.20 -8.45
C ARG A 91 -8.53 14.78 -8.68
N ALA A 92 -9.53 14.65 -9.50
CA ALA A 92 -10.00 13.34 -9.99
C ALA A 92 -8.95 12.71 -10.93
N ALA A 93 -8.84 11.39 -10.91
CA ALA A 93 -8.09 10.65 -11.91
C ALA A 93 -8.79 10.71 -13.27
N GLU A 94 -8.04 10.81 -14.37
CA GLU A 94 -8.60 10.82 -15.72
C GLU A 94 -9.24 9.45 -16.06
N PRO A 95 -10.52 9.43 -16.47
CA PRO A 95 -11.16 8.18 -16.89
C PRO A 95 -10.43 7.52 -18.05
N GLY A 96 -10.34 6.19 -18.00
CA GLY A 96 -9.71 5.40 -19.05
C GLY A 96 -8.19 5.34 -19.00
N ARG A 97 -7.55 6.01 -18.03
CA ARG A 97 -6.09 5.99 -17.88
C ARG A 97 -5.67 5.10 -16.71
N ASP A 98 -4.56 4.40 -16.91
CA ASP A 98 -3.88 3.68 -15.84
C ASP A 98 -3.40 4.65 -14.77
N LEU A 99 -3.44 4.22 -13.52
CA LEU A 99 -2.93 5.00 -12.40
C LEU A 99 -1.55 4.46 -11.99
N LEU A 100 -0.63 5.36 -11.76
CA LEU A 100 0.69 5.08 -11.20
C LEU A 100 0.74 5.60 -9.75
N ALA A 101 1.50 4.92 -8.91
CA ALA A 101 1.85 5.45 -7.59
C ALA A 101 3.36 5.30 -7.37
N ARG A 102 3.99 6.37 -6.90
CA ARG A 102 5.40 6.43 -6.58
C ARG A 102 5.57 6.73 -5.11
N ALA A 103 6.40 5.95 -4.39
CA ALA A 103 6.70 6.19 -2.99
C ALA A 103 8.19 6.07 -2.69
N ARG A 104 8.62 6.84 -1.68
CA ARG A 104 9.96 6.78 -1.12
C ARG A 104 9.91 6.82 0.40
N CYS A 105 10.65 5.95 1.06
CA CYS A 105 10.95 6.06 2.48
C CYS A 105 12.03 7.13 2.66
N PHE A 106 11.65 8.30 3.21
CA PHE A 106 12.57 9.42 3.37
C PHE A 106 13.26 9.43 4.75
N ARG A 107 12.74 8.65 5.68
CA ARG A 107 13.33 8.47 7.00
C ARG A 107 13.06 7.06 7.51
N LEU A 108 14.11 6.36 7.85
CA LEU A 108 14.06 5.05 8.49
C LEU A 108 14.66 5.15 9.90
N THR A 109 13.92 4.65 10.88
CA THR A 109 14.41 4.47 12.26
C THR A 109 14.50 2.98 12.58
N HIS A 110 14.89 2.61 13.79
CA HIS A 110 14.94 1.22 14.21
C HIS A 110 13.57 0.51 14.11
N SER A 111 12.48 1.24 14.35
CA SER A 111 11.13 0.66 14.45
C SER A 111 10.07 1.32 13.55
N ILE A 112 10.38 2.41 12.86
CA ILE A 112 9.42 3.13 12.03
C ILE A 112 10.07 3.59 10.72
N GLY A 113 9.37 3.34 9.60
CA GLY A 113 9.65 3.94 8.30
C GLY A 113 8.66 5.06 7.99
N PHE A 114 9.15 6.25 7.61
CA PHE A 114 8.35 7.39 7.19
C PHE A 114 8.42 7.55 5.69
N VAL A 115 7.25 7.66 5.05
CA VAL A 115 7.09 7.59 3.60
C VAL A 115 6.38 8.81 3.07
N ARG A 116 6.76 9.23 1.86
CA ARG A 116 5.98 10.11 0.98
C ARG A 116 5.62 9.37 -0.28
N ALA A 117 4.39 9.56 -0.75
CA ALA A 117 3.87 8.91 -1.93
C ALA A 117 2.98 9.86 -2.76
N TRP A 118 2.92 9.61 -4.07
CA TRP A 118 2.10 10.35 -5.02
C TRP A 118 1.42 9.37 -5.96
N ALA A 119 0.14 9.62 -6.27
CA ALA A 119 -0.60 8.94 -7.32
C ALA A 119 -0.81 9.89 -8.49
N PHE A 120 -0.55 9.43 -9.72
CA PHE A 120 -0.61 10.22 -10.95
C PHE A 120 -0.85 9.31 -12.16
N GLU A 121 -1.19 9.85 -13.31
CA GLU A 121 -1.33 9.08 -14.55
C GLU A 121 -0.06 9.13 -15.41
N GLN A 122 0.45 10.33 -15.69
CA GLN A 122 1.59 10.55 -16.57
C GLN A 122 2.65 11.44 -15.94
N ASP A 123 2.22 12.53 -15.30
CA ASP A 123 3.09 13.55 -14.75
C ASP A 123 3.09 13.48 -13.22
N PRO A 124 4.20 13.10 -12.57
CA PRO A 124 4.30 13.08 -11.12
C PRO A 124 4.21 14.48 -10.48
N ASP A 125 4.41 15.55 -11.26
CA ASP A 125 4.28 16.92 -10.79
C ASP A 125 2.82 17.45 -10.84
N ASP A 126 1.91 16.70 -11.49
CA ASP A 126 0.46 16.91 -11.46
C ASP A 126 -0.27 15.70 -10.84
N PRO A 127 -0.13 15.47 -9.54
CA PRO A 127 -0.67 14.28 -8.90
C PRO A 127 -2.19 14.35 -8.69
N VAL A 128 -2.84 13.18 -8.78
CA VAL A 128 -4.21 12.96 -8.32
C VAL A 128 -4.31 13.08 -6.81
N ALA A 129 -3.34 12.51 -6.11
CA ALA A 129 -3.25 12.54 -4.65
C ALA A 129 -1.79 12.48 -4.19
N ALA A 130 -1.53 13.09 -3.04
CA ALA A 130 -0.28 12.95 -2.31
C ALA A 130 -0.54 12.34 -0.93
N ALA A 131 0.40 11.55 -0.43
CA ALA A 131 0.30 10.93 0.87
C ALA A 131 1.59 11.03 1.67
N GLN A 132 1.42 11.04 2.98
CA GLN A 132 2.50 10.84 3.93
C GLN A 132 2.05 9.76 4.92
N GLY A 133 2.91 8.78 5.17
CA GLY A 133 2.61 7.66 6.06
C GLY A 133 3.75 7.29 6.98
N ALA A 134 3.39 6.57 8.03
CA ALA A 134 4.31 5.94 8.97
C ALA A 134 3.99 4.46 9.11
N TYR A 135 5.02 3.62 9.07
CA TYR A 135 4.89 2.16 9.13
C TYR A 135 5.75 1.63 10.27
N ILE A 136 5.14 0.86 11.18
CA ILE A 136 5.90 0.17 12.21
C ILE A 136 6.61 -1.04 11.60
N ILE A 137 7.85 -1.24 12.03
CA ILE A 137 8.70 -2.36 11.63
C ILE A 137 8.78 -3.29 12.83
N ASN A 138 8.15 -4.47 12.73
CA ASN A 138 8.18 -5.44 13.81
C ASN A 138 9.52 -6.19 13.82
N SER A 139 10.02 -6.47 15.02
CA SER A 139 11.15 -7.38 15.21
C SER A 139 10.70 -8.81 14.88
N ASP A 140 11.62 -9.65 14.36
CA ASP A 140 11.35 -11.05 14.05
C ASP A 140 10.74 -11.77 15.27
N GLY A 141 9.46 -12.16 15.16
CA GLY A 141 8.72 -12.91 16.17
C GLY A 141 7.48 -12.25 16.78
N GLU A 142 7.33 -10.93 16.72
CA GLU A 142 6.09 -10.27 17.13
C GLU A 142 5.07 -10.27 15.98
N ARG A 143 4.15 -11.24 16.01
CA ARG A 143 2.95 -11.17 15.18
C ARG A 143 2.17 -9.94 15.62
N GLY A 144 1.85 -9.06 14.68
CA GLY A 144 1.12 -7.84 14.95
C GLY A 144 -0.10 -8.09 15.84
N ALA A 145 -0.38 -7.17 16.73
CA ALA A 145 -1.40 -7.23 17.79
C ALA A 145 -2.86 -7.34 17.30
N GLY A 146 -3.10 -7.74 16.04
CA GLY A 146 -4.43 -7.95 15.44
C GLY A 146 -4.90 -9.40 15.37
N ALA A 147 -4.09 -10.39 15.75
CA ALA A 147 -4.40 -11.81 15.49
C ALA A 147 -5.04 -12.58 16.65
N ASN A 148 -5.44 -11.95 17.76
CA ASN A 148 -6.06 -12.60 18.91
C ASN A 148 -7.39 -11.98 19.34
N LEU A 149 -8.34 -11.84 18.42
CA LEU A 149 -9.75 -11.81 18.78
C LEU A 149 -10.21 -13.27 18.89
N LYS A 150 -10.04 -13.87 20.08
CA LYS A 150 -10.79 -15.08 20.44
C LYS A 150 -12.27 -14.70 20.48
N PRO A 151 -13.17 -15.45 19.81
CA PRO A 151 -14.59 -15.25 20.02
C PRO A 151 -14.89 -15.54 21.51
N ASP A 152 -15.49 -14.58 22.19
CA ASP A 152 -15.95 -14.73 23.57
C ASP A 152 -16.82 -15.96 23.69
N GLY A 153 -16.44 -16.80 24.65
CA GLY A 153 -17.09 -18.05 24.92
C GLY A 153 -18.56 -17.90 25.24
N ALA A 154 -19.35 -18.77 24.65
CA ALA A 154 -20.73 -19.02 24.99
C ALA A 154 -20.88 -19.16 26.52
N ARG A 155 -21.61 -18.24 27.16
CA ARG A 155 -22.08 -18.41 28.52
C ARG A 155 -23.08 -19.54 28.54
N SER A 156 -22.65 -20.69 29.02
CA SER A 156 -23.56 -21.80 29.35
C SER A 156 -24.38 -21.37 30.56
N GLY A 157 -25.66 -21.06 30.35
CA GLY A 157 -26.64 -20.93 31.42
C GLY A 157 -26.95 -22.31 31.96
N ALA A 158 -26.48 -22.59 33.19
CA ALA A 158 -27.04 -23.65 33.99
C ALA A 158 -28.16 -23.07 34.86
N ARG A 159 -29.36 -23.51 34.60
CA ARG A 159 -30.50 -23.35 35.52
C ARG A 159 -30.50 -24.53 36.47
N SER A 160 -30.62 -24.29 37.74
CA SER A 160 -31.24 -25.17 38.74
C SER A 160 -32.07 -24.34 39.64
#